data_28ad366495578c12d537aa29d1f3a98a
#
_entry.id   28ad366495578c12d537aa29d1f3a98a
#
_cell.length_a   1.000
_cell.length_b   1.000
_cell.length_c   1.000
_cell.angle_alpha   90.00
_cell.angle_beta   90.00
_cell.angle_gamma   90.00
#
_symmetry.space_group_name_H-M   'P 1'
#
loop_
_entity.id
_entity.type
_entity.pdbx_description
1 polymer ?
#
loop_
_entity_poly.entity_id
_entity_poly.type
_entity_poly.pdbx_seq_one_letter_code
_entity_poly.pdbx_strand_id
1 'polypeptide(L)'
;QTVCPLIYARKGYVYAALYEATAQGLRELRSPATCQPEEIVPWITKPVLFVGSGFGVHREFYREVLKERVLEPPESLLHPSLGRSTAYLAYRALLEGKGHDPALLLPEYLGASTAEINWKKRHRESTS
;
A
#
# COMPACT_ATOMS: atom_id res chain seq x y z
N GLN A 1 3.40 14.76 -8.56
CA GLN A 1 3.44 14.44 -7.13
C GLN A 1 3.51 12.93 -6.93
N THR A 2 4.52 12.46 -6.20
CA THR A 2 4.61 11.03 -5.83
C THR A 2 3.83 10.78 -4.55
N VAL A 3 3.06 9.70 -4.50
CA VAL A 3 2.22 9.30 -3.37
C VAL A 3 2.54 7.84 -3.02
N CYS A 4 2.75 7.57 -1.74
CA CYS A 4 2.99 6.23 -1.21
C CYS A 4 1.91 5.89 -0.16
N PRO A 5 0.85 5.18 -0.54
CA PRO A 5 -0.09 4.64 0.43
C PRO A 5 0.57 3.54 1.26
N LEU A 6 0.43 3.65 2.58
CA LEU A 6 0.87 2.68 3.56
C LEU A 6 -0.30 2.27 4.44
N ILE A 7 -0.70 1.02 4.38
CA ILE A 7 -1.72 0.46 5.28
C ILE A 7 -0.99 -0.44 6.27
N TYR A 8 -1.18 -0.20 7.57
CA TYR A 8 -0.59 -1.04 8.59
C TYR A 8 -1.12 -2.47 8.49
N ALA A 9 -0.20 -3.42 8.42
CA ALA A 9 -0.48 -4.83 8.53
C ALA A 9 -0.02 -5.35 9.90
N ARG A 10 -0.23 -6.61 10.18
CA ARG A 10 0.20 -7.22 11.44
C ARG A 10 1.72 -7.39 11.51
N LYS A 11 2.27 -7.46 12.73
CA LYS A 11 3.69 -7.77 13.01
C LYS A 11 4.69 -6.79 12.39
N GLY A 12 4.33 -5.51 12.31
CA GLY A 12 5.21 -4.46 11.79
C GLY A 12 5.29 -4.37 10.27
N TYR A 13 4.59 -5.25 9.53
CA TYR A 13 4.48 -5.14 8.08
C TYR A 13 3.50 -4.05 7.67
N VAL A 14 3.67 -3.56 6.46
CA VAL A 14 2.75 -2.64 5.78
C VAL A 14 2.38 -3.18 4.40
N TYR A 15 1.16 -2.88 3.95
CA TYR A 15 0.84 -2.95 2.54
C TYR A 15 1.21 -1.61 1.93
N ALA A 16 2.04 -1.63 0.90
CA ALA A 16 2.60 -0.44 0.27
C ALA A 16 2.50 -0.50 -1.25
N ALA A 17 2.35 0.66 -1.86
CA ALA A 17 2.48 0.86 -3.29
C ALA A 17 3.10 2.23 -3.54
N LEU A 18 3.52 2.51 -4.78
CA LEU A 18 4.02 3.83 -5.14
C LEU A 18 3.34 4.30 -6.43
N TYR A 19 2.78 5.50 -6.38
CA TYR A 19 2.09 6.12 -7.51
C TYR A 19 2.63 7.51 -7.80
N GLU A 20 2.50 7.91 -9.05
CA GLU A 20 2.69 9.29 -9.47
C GLU A 20 1.35 9.90 -9.91
N ALA A 21 0.98 11.01 -9.32
CA ALA A 21 -0.18 11.79 -9.75
C ALA A 21 0.18 12.55 -11.03
N THR A 22 -0.60 12.32 -12.08
CA THR A 22 -0.49 12.97 -13.39
C THR A 22 -1.78 13.69 -13.74
N ALA A 23 -1.80 14.45 -14.83
CA ALA A 23 -3.02 15.10 -15.33
C ALA A 23 -4.09 14.09 -15.75
N GLN A 24 -3.70 12.86 -16.12
CA GLN A 24 -4.59 11.78 -16.56
C GLN A 24 -5.02 10.86 -15.42
N GLY A 25 -4.51 11.04 -14.21
CA GLY A 25 -4.79 10.21 -13.04
C GLY A 25 -3.54 9.70 -12.35
N LEU A 26 -3.64 8.56 -11.69
CA LEU A 26 -2.51 7.92 -11.01
C LEU A 26 -1.80 6.94 -11.94
N ARG A 27 -0.49 7.11 -12.06
CA ARG A 27 0.40 6.14 -12.71
C ARG A 27 1.07 5.29 -11.65
N GLU A 28 0.96 3.98 -11.74
CA GLU A 28 1.64 3.05 -10.85
C GLU A 28 3.15 3.04 -11.16
N LEU A 29 3.96 3.24 -10.11
CA LEU A 29 5.41 3.13 -10.14
C LEU A 29 5.90 1.84 -9.48
N ARG A 30 5.19 1.39 -8.47
CA ARG A 30 5.37 0.11 -7.76
C ARG A 30 4.03 -0.48 -7.42
N SER A 31 3.83 -1.72 -7.81
CA SER A 31 2.60 -2.48 -7.53
C SER A 31 2.42 -2.73 -6.03
N PRO A 32 1.17 -2.85 -5.57
CA PRO A 32 0.88 -3.17 -4.17
C PRO A 32 1.61 -4.43 -3.70
N ALA A 33 2.28 -4.33 -2.58
CA ALA A 33 3.01 -5.44 -1.96
C ALA A 33 2.96 -5.37 -0.43
N THR A 34 3.22 -6.52 0.20
CA THR A 34 3.46 -6.58 1.65
C THR A 34 4.95 -6.44 1.89
N CYS A 35 5.34 -5.41 2.64
CA CYS A 35 6.74 -5.02 2.87
C CYS A 35 7.02 -4.80 4.35
N GLN A 36 8.28 -4.91 4.73
CA GLN A 36 8.78 -4.24 5.93
C GLN A 36 9.02 -2.75 5.63
N PRO A 37 8.90 -1.85 6.62
CA PRO A 37 9.09 -0.41 6.41
C PRO A 37 10.42 -0.05 5.74
N GLU A 38 11.47 -0.77 6.06
CA GLU A 38 12.83 -0.56 5.54
C GLU A 38 12.92 -0.87 4.03
N GLU A 39 12.15 -1.82 3.54
CA GLU A 39 12.15 -2.24 2.14
C GLU A 39 11.57 -1.16 1.21
N ILE A 40 10.84 -0.19 1.78
CA ILE A 40 10.25 0.92 1.04
C ILE A 40 11.24 2.07 0.83
N VAL A 41 12.21 2.21 1.73
CA VAL A 41 13.19 3.31 1.67
C VAL A 41 13.89 3.43 0.31
N PRO A 42 14.36 2.35 -0.33
CA PRO A 42 14.97 2.41 -1.66
C PRO A 42 14.01 2.86 -2.80
N TRP A 43 12.69 2.78 -2.58
CA TRP A 43 11.72 3.23 -3.60
C TRP A 43 11.63 4.75 -3.68
N ILE A 44 12.03 5.43 -2.58
CA ILE A 44 11.80 6.85 -2.39
C ILE A 44 13.04 7.64 -2.83
N THR A 45 13.07 8.00 -4.09
CA THR A 45 14.17 8.79 -4.70
C THR A 45 13.86 10.28 -4.81
N LYS A 46 12.59 10.67 -4.64
CA LYS A 46 12.07 12.04 -4.73
C LYS A 46 11.15 12.33 -3.54
N PRO A 47 10.78 13.59 -3.27
CA PRO A 47 9.77 13.91 -2.27
C PRO A 47 8.47 13.16 -2.50
N VAL A 48 7.96 12.51 -1.46
CA VAL A 48 6.80 11.63 -1.49
C VAL A 48 5.79 12.02 -0.40
N LEU A 49 4.53 12.07 -0.77
CA LEU A 49 3.42 12.18 0.15
C LEU A 49 3.05 10.79 0.64
N PHE A 50 3.34 10.49 1.89
CA PHE A 50 2.86 9.27 2.53
C PHE A 50 1.40 9.44 2.97
N VAL A 51 0.59 8.41 2.81
CA VAL A 51 -0.81 8.40 3.26
C VAL A 51 -1.19 7.05 3.88
N GLY A 52 -2.16 7.06 4.78
CA GLY A 52 -2.70 5.85 5.39
C GLY A 52 -2.08 5.48 6.74
N SER A 53 -2.70 4.52 7.42
CA SER A 53 -2.40 4.14 8.81
C SER A 53 -0.97 3.63 9.03
N GLY A 54 -0.38 2.99 8.02
CA GLY A 54 0.99 2.49 8.10
C GLY A 54 2.02 3.61 8.24
N PHE A 55 1.80 4.76 7.59
CA PHE A 55 2.66 5.92 7.80
C PHE A 55 2.50 6.47 9.22
N GLY A 56 1.26 6.56 9.73
CA GLY A 56 1.04 7.01 11.12
C GLY A 56 1.84 6.21 12.14
N VAL A 57 1.91 4.89 11.98
CA VAL A 57 2.68 4.00 12.88
C VAL A 57 4.19 4.15 12.71
N HIS A 58 4.68 4.31 11.49
CA HIS A 58 6.12 4.35 11.18
C HIS A 58 6.64 5.75 10.85
N ARG A 59 5.91 6.81 11.23
CA ARG A 59 6.21 8.21 10.89
C ARG A 59 7.63 8.62 11.28
N GLU A 60 8.02 8.37 12.52
CA GLU A 60 9.34 8.76 13.03
C GLU A 60 10.48 8.06 12.29
N PHE A 61 10.33 6.78 11.99
CA PHE A 61 11.28 6.02 11.19
C PHE A 61 11.49 6.67 9.81
N TYR A 62 10.40 6.98 9.09
CA TYR A 62 10.55 7.58 7.76
C TYR A 62 11.09 9.01 7.80
N ARG A 63 10.72 9.79 8.82
CA ARG A 63 11.30 11.14 9.03
C ARG A 63 12.79 11.09 9.25
N GLU A 64 13.27 10.17 10.05
CA GLU A 64 14.70 10.01 10.34
C GLU A 64 15.49 9.59 9.11
N VAL A 65 15.01 8.59 8.38
CA VAL A 65 15.74 7.98 7.25
C VAL A 65 15.61 8.79 5.96
N LEU A 66 14.43 9.31 5.66
CA LEU A 66 14.12 10.00 4.39
C LEU A 66 14.22 11.51 4.47
N LYS A 67 14.17 12.08 5.67
CA LYS A 67 14.32 13.54 5.95
C LYS A 67 13.39 14.39 5.09
N GLU A 68 13.93 15.31 4.31
CA GLU A 68 13.19 16.27 3.47
C GLU A 68 12.39 15.58 2.35
N ARG A 69 12.61 14.30 2.11
CA ARG A 69 11.81 13.53 1.13
C ARG A 69 10.45 13.11 1.66
N VAL A 70 10.21 13.23 2.96
CA VAL A 70 8.88 13.00 3.55
C VAL A 70 8.03 14.26 3.44
N LEU A 71 6.96 14.20 2.67
CA LEU A 71 5.93 15.21 2.68
C LEU A 71 4.83 14.77 3.66
N GLU A 72 4.59 15.60 4.65
CA GLU A 72 3.62 15.32 5.71
C GLU A 72 2.20 15.39 5.17
N PRO A 73 1.40 14.34 5.35
CA PRO A 73 0.00 14.39 5.00
C PRO A 73 -0.80 15.17 6.06
N PRO A 74 -1.91 15.80 5.69
CA PRO A 74 -2.91 16.20 6.68
C PRO A 74 -3.43 14.97 7.41
N GLU A 75 -3.81 15.12 8.69
CA GLU A 75 -4.23 14.02 9.57
C GLU A 75 -5.36 13.16 8.96
N SER A 76 -6.26 13.79 8.21
CA SER A 76 -7.34 13.11 7.50
C SER A 76 -6.89 12.06 6.47
N LEU A 77 -5.66 12.15 5.99
CA LEU A 77 -5.10 11.17 5.05
C LEU A 77 -4.33 10.04 5.74
N LEU A 78 -4.16 10.07 7.06
CA LEU A 78 -3.63 8.95 7.84
C LEU A 78 -4.71 7.87 8.06
N HIS A 79 -5.97 8.30 8.20
CA HIS A 79 -7.12 7.42 8.38
C HIS A 79 -8.23 7.77 7.37
N PRO A 80 -7.98 7.58 6.05
CA PRO A 80 -8.95 7.94 5.04
C PRO A 80 -10.18 7.04 5.10
N SER A 81 -11.34 7.59 4.72
CA SER A 81 -12.55 6.79 4.54
C SER A 81 -12.41 5.90 3.30
N LEU A 82 -11.96 4.67 3.50
CA LEU A 82 -11.76 3.70 2.41
C LEU A 82 -13.05 3.41 1.66
N GLY A 83 -14.19 3.30 2.35
CA GLY A 83 -15.48 3.09 1.71
C GLY A 83 -15.87 4.21 0.74
N ARG A 84 -15.67 5.47 1.14
CA ARG A 84 -15.92 6.62 0.26
C ARG A 84 -15.02 6.62 -0.98
N SER A 85 -13.74 6.36 -0.78
CA SER A 85 -12.76 6.32 -1.87
C SER A 85 -13.04 5.16 -2.83
N THR A 86 -13.37 3.98 -2.30
CA THR A 86 -13.75 2.81 -3.10
C THR A 86 -15.02 3.07 -3.90
N ALA A 87 -16.06 3.64 -3.28
CA ALA A 87 -17.30 3.98 -3.97
C ALA A 87 -17.06 4.98 -5.11
N TYR A 88 -16.23 5.99 -4.88
CA TYR A 88 -15.87 6.97 -5.91
C TYR A 88 -15.13 6.32 -7.10
N LEU A 89 -14.14 5.46 -6.83
CA LEU A 89 -13.39 4.75 -7.86
C LEU A 89 -14.29 3.77 -8.63
N ALA A 90 -15.16 3.04 -7.94
CA ALA A 90 -16.11 2.13 -8.57
C ALA A 90 -17.10 2.89 -9.48
N TYR A 91 -17.63 4.02 -9.01
CA TYR A 91 -18.51 4.88 -9.82
C TYR A 91 -17.80 5.37 -11.10
N ARG A 92 -16.55 5.84 -10.97
CA ARG A 92 -15.75 6.24 -12.14
C ARG A 92 -15.54 5.08 -13.12
N ALA A 93 -15.19 3.89 -12.62
CA ALA A 93 -15.01 2.70 -13.46
C ALA A 93 -16.30 2.31 -14.20
N LEU A 94 -17.47 2.40 -13.53
CA LEU A 94 -18.76 2.13 -14.16
C LEU A 94 -19.07 3.13 -15.29
N LEU A 95 -18.79 4.42 -15.08
CA LEU A 95 -18.97 5.43 -16.14
C LEU A 95 -18.07 5.19 -17.36
N GLU A 96 -16.92 4.57 -17.15
CA GLU A 96 -15.97 4.21 -18.22
C GLU A 96 -16.28 2.82 -18.84
N GLY A 97 -17.39 2.18 -18.48
CA GLY A 97 -17.77 0.84 -18.95
C GLY A 97 -16.89 -0.29 -18.42
N LYS A 98 -16.10 -0.04 -17.36
CA LYS A 98 -15.19 -1.00 -16.71
C LYS A 98 -15.86 -1.75 -15.54
N GLY A 99 -17.15 -2.02 -15.65
CA GLY A 99 -17.87 -2.83 -14.67
C GLY A 99 -17.43 -4.29 -14.71
N HIS A 100 -17.51 -4.96 -13.57
CA HIS A 100 -17.27 -6.39 -13.45
C HIS A 100 -18.53 -7.10 -12.95
N ASP A 101 -18.70 -8.38 -13.32
CA ASP A 101 -19.72 -9.23 -12.72
C ASP A 101 -19.39 -9.40 -11.23
N PRO A 102 -20.30 -9.02 -10.31
CA PRO A 102 -20.06 -9.17 -8.87
C PRO A 102 -19.79 -10.61 -8.45
N ALA A 103 -20.32 -11.60 -9.19
CA ALA A 103 -20.09 -13.02 -8.92
C ALA A 103 -18.63 -13.46 -9.21
N LEU A 104 -17.90 -12.70 -10.02
CA LEU A 104 -16.51 -12.97 -10.39
C LEU A 104 -15.52 -12.12 -9.60
N LEU A 105 -16.00 -11.22 -8.74
CA LEU A 105 -15.14 -10.35 -7.93
C LEU A 105 -14.53 -11.13 -6.77
N LEU A 106 -13.23 -11.40 -6.86
CA LEU A 106 -12.48 -12.10 -5.82
C LEU A 106 -11.58 -11.13 -5.05
N PRO A 107 -11.33 -11.38 -3.73
CA PRO A 107 -10.34 -10.64 -2.97
C PRO A 107 -8.93 -10.88 -3.52
N GLU A 108 -8.13 -9.83 -3.64
CA GLU A 108 -6.71 -9.94 -3.93
C GLU A 108 -5.91 -9.94 -2.63
N TYR A 109 -5.33 -11.09 -2.28
CA TYR A 109 -4.52 -11.26 -1.08
C TYR A 109 -3.04 -10.98 -1.39
N LEU A 110 -2.52 -9.83 -0.96
CA LEU A 110 -1.12 -9.44 -1.17
C LEU A 110 -0.12 -10.18 -0.28
N GLY A 111 -0.58 -10.79 0.80
CA GLY A 111 0.26 -11.52 1.74
C GLY A 111 -0.11 -13.00 1.84
N ALA A 112 0.89 -13.85 2.03
CA ALA A 112 0.65 -15.26 2.31
C ALA A 112 -0.16 -15.46 3.59
N SER A 113 -1.06 -16.42 3.59
CA SER A 113 -1.84 -16.79 4.79
C SER A 113 -0.91 -17.36 5.88
N THR A 114 -1.35 -17.32 7.14
CA THR A 114 -0.59 -17.93 8.24
C THR A 114 -0.36 -19.42 8.01
N ALA A 115 -1.31 -20.10 7.38
CA ALA A 115 -1.19 -21.51 7.03
C ALA A 115 -0.08 -21.77 6.01
N GLU A 116 0.02 -20.94 4.95
CA GLU A 116 1.10 -21.02 3.95
C GLU A 116 2.46 -20.70 4.55
N ILE A 117 2.55 -19.69 5.41
CA ILE A 117 3.79 -19.33 6.10
C ILE A 117 4.26 -20.50 6.98
N ASN A 118 3.37 -21.10 7.76
CA ASN A 118 3.69 -22.23 8.63
C ASN A 118 4.01 -23.50 7.83
N TRP A 119 3.32 -23.71 6.70
CA TRP A 119 3.64 -24.82 5.80
C TRP A 119 5.04 -24.68 5.21
N LYS A 120 5.41 -23.51 4.69
CA LYS A 120 6.74 -23.23 4.14
C LYS A 120 7.85 -23.39 5.19
N LYS A 121 7.61 -22.97 6.45
CA LYS A 121 8.58 -23.18 7.54
C LYS A 121 8.84 -24.67 7.78
N ARG A 122 7.79 -25.47 7.96
CA ARG A 122 7.92 -26.93 8.21
C ARG A 122 8.65 -27.65 7.10
N HIS A 123 8.42 -27.27 5.83
CA HIS A 123 9.07 -27.93 4.69
C HIS A 123 10.51 -27.46 4.45
N ARG A 124 10.92 -26.29 4.95
CA ARG A 124 12.33 -25.88 4.95
C ARG A 124 13.16 -26.63 5.99
N GLU A 125 12.58 -26.89 7.16
CA GLU A 125 13.22 -27.65 8.25
C GLU A 125 13.37 -29.13 7.92
N SER A 126 12.56 -29.70 7.03
CA SER A 126 12.65 -31.09 6.59
C SER A 126 13.60 -31.33 5.42
N THR A 127 14.21 -30.28 4.86
CA THR A 127 15.12 -30.39 3.71
C THR A 127 16.58 -30.02 4.08
N SER A 128 16.81 -29.75 5.37
CA SER A 128 18.13 -29.52 5.99
C SER A 128 18.50 -30.69 6.87
#